data_d18933442d91851545f2d7c24eccc642
#
_entry.id   d18933442d91851545f2d7c24eccc642
#
_cell.length_a   1.000
_cell.length_b   1.000
_cell.length_c   1.000
_cell.angle_alpha   90.00
_cell.angle_beta   90.00
_cell.angle_gamma   90.00
#
_symmetry.space_group_name_H-M   'P 1'
#
loop_
_entity.id
_entity.type
_entity.pdbx_description
1 polymer ?
#
loop_
_entity_poly.entity_id
_entity_poly.type
_entity_poly.pdbx_seq_one_letter_code
_entity_poly.pdbx_strand_id
1 'polypeptide(L)'
;MKKFIILLLSIFLAMSLAACGNKTDSRDSSGKTEIKDAKELLTTVWNSYEEDEKFAIASGDMTEENMTEDAPGTFGITDADELDRMLGFPAADAEKIDNAASIMHMMNANTFTCGAYHLKNADDVKSVAADLKENVMGRQWMCGFPDKLVVISLDDYLVSVFGNEELVNTFKDKLTQTYENAKVISEDGIV
;
A
#
# COMPACT_ATOMS: atom_id res chain seq x y z
N MET A 1 17.62 -65.81 -22.68
CA MET A 1 17.30 -64.92 -21.56
C MET A 1 17.33 -63.41 -21.94
N LYS A 2 17.24 -63.07 -23.22
CA LYS A 2 17.23 -61.65 -23.65
C LYS A 2 15.91 -61.18 -24.28
N LYS A 3 14.88 -62.01 -24.31
CA LYS A 3 13.59 -61.69 -24.94
C LYS A 3 12.44 -61.43 -23.95
N PHE A 4 12.65 -61.61 -22.64
CA PHE A 4 11.63 -61.39 -21.60
C PHE A 4 11.70 -60.02 -20.91
N ILE A 5 12.76 -59.25 -21.13
CA ILE A 5 12.95 -57.93 -20.48
C ILE A 5 12.27 -56.80 -21.27
N ILE A 6 11.97 -57.02 -22.54
CA ILE A 6 11.37 -55.99 -23.41
C ILE A 6 9.84 -55.90 -23.25
N LEU A 7 9.20 -56.94 -22.69
CA LEU A 7 7.74 -56.98 -22.56
C LEU A 7 7.19 -56.35 -21.25
N LEU A 8 8.09 -56.07 -20.28
CA LEU A 8 7.70 -55.42 -19.02
C LEU A 8 7.88 -53.91 -19.00
N LEU A 9 8.49 -53.32 -20.03
CA LEU A 9 8.69 -51.85 -20.14
C LEU A 9 7.59 -51.17 -20.93
N SER A 10 6.68 -51.91 -21.59
CA SER A 10 5.60 -51.38 -22.42
C SER A 10 4.25 -51.25 -21.68
N ILE A 11 4.15 -51.71 -20.43
CA ILE A 11 2.87 -51.67 -19.67
C ILE A 11 2.80 -50.46 -18.71
N PHE A 12 3.91 -49.75 -18.52
CA PHE A 12 3.93 -48.57 -17.62
C PHE A 12 3.66 -47.22 -18.30
N LEU A 13 3.39 -47.19 -19.60
CA LEU A 13 3.17 -45.94 -20.37
C LEU A 13 1.72 -45.74 -20.78
N ALA A 14 0.77 -46.48 -20.23
CA ALA A 14 -0.66 -46.38 -20.62
C ALA A 14 -1.62 -46.07 -19.48
N MET A 15 -1.17 -45.51 -18.31
CA MET A 15 -2.03 -45.18 -17.19
C MET A 15 -1.85 -43.76 -16.65
N SER A 16 -1.68 -42.77 -17.52
CA SER A 16 -1.62 -41.37 -17.09
C SER A 16 -2.39 -40.40 -18.03
N LEU A 17 -3.56 -40.83 -18.50
CA LEU A 17 -4.48 -39.96 -19.28
C LEU A 17 -5.91 -40.19 -18.84
N ALA A 18 -6.20 -39.99 -17.57
CA ALA A 18 -7.57 -39.83 -17.07
C ALA A 18 -7.55 -38.99 -15.78
N ALA A 19 -7.17 -37.73 -15.87
CA ALA A 19 -7.58 -36.72 -14.92
C ALA A 19 -8.36 -35.69 -15.72
N CYS A 20 -9.66 -35.94 -15.73
CA CYS A 20 -10.66 -35.08 -16.33
C CYS A 20 -10.62 -33.67 -15.85
N GLY A 21 -10.79 -32.80 -16.80
CA GLY A 21 -11.65 -31.64 -16.81
C GLY A 21 -12.16 -31.10 -15.47
N ASN A 22 -11.41 -30.20 -14.90
CA ASN A 22 -11.99 -29.08 -14.21
C ASN A 22 -11.78 -27.89 -15.14
N LYS A 23 -12.87 -27.31 -15.64
CA LYS A 23 -12.85 -26.03 -16.32
C LYS A 23 -12.27 -25.03 -15.35
N THR A 24 -11.00 -24.82 -15.42
CA THR A 24 -10.40 -23.60 -14.89
C THR A 24 -10.79 -22.52 -15.89
N ASP A 25 -11.78 -21.73 -15.51
CA ASP A 25 -11.99 -20.44 -16.14
C ASP A 25 -10.63 -19.78 -16.23
N SER A 26 -10.24 -19.46 -17.46
CA SER A 26 -9.13 -18.59 -17.74
C SER A 26 -9.51 -17.23 -17.12
N ARG A 27 -9.14 -17.01 -15.86
CA ARG A 27 -9.09 -15.67 -15.31
C ARG A 27 -8.05 -14.95 -16.14
N ASP A 28 -8.54 -14.04 -16.92
CA ASP A 28 -7.80 -12.93 -17.44
C ASP A 28 -7.09 -12.29 -16.23
N SER A 29 -5.81 -12.59 -16.05
CA SER A 29 -4.98 -11.97 -15.04
C SER A 29 -4.62 -10.58 -15.58
N SER A 30 -5.58 -9.65 -15.56
CA SER A 30 -5.27 -8.25 -15.42
C SER A 30 -4.50 -8.15 -14.11
N GLY A 31 -3.26 -7.66 -14.15
CA GLY A 31 -2.32 -7.70 -13.01
C GLY A 31 -2.73 -6.82 -11.82
N LYS A 32 -3.96 -6.96 -11.34
CA LYS A 32 -4.45 -6.30 -10.14
C LYS A 32 -3.94 -7.07 -8.92
N THR A 33 -3.22 -6.39 -8.07
CA THR A 33 -2.77 -6.92 -6.78
C THR A 33 -3.99 -7.11 -5.87
N GLU A 34 -4.19 -8.31 -5.35
CA GLU A 34 -5.29 -8.59 -4.41
C GLU A 34 -4.88 -8.05 -3.03
N ILE A 35 -5.27 -6.80 -2.73
CA ILE A 35 -5.09 -6.12 -1.44
C ILE A 35 -6.45 -6.04 -0.77
N LYS A 36 -6.55 -6.52 0.46
CA LYS A 36 -7.81 -6.56 1.20
C LYS A 36 -8.27 -5.17 1.66
N ASP A 37 -7.34 -4.38 2.19
CA ASP A 37 -7.59 -3.04 2.72
C ASP A 37 -6.28 -2.23 2.80
N ALA A 38 -6.41 -0.94 3.08
CA ALA A 38 -5.27 -0.01 3.19
C ALA A 38 -4.29 -0.41 4.32
N LYS A 39 -4.78 -1.02 5.41
CA LYS A 39 -3.93 -1.48 6.50
C LYS A 39 -3.06 -2.67 6.07
N GLU A 40 -3.62 -3.63 5.32
CA GLU A 40 -2.84 -4.74 4.77
C GLU A 40 -1.76 -4.24 3.81
N LEU A 41 -2.09 -3.27 2.94
CA LEU A 41 -1.12 -2.64 2.04
C LEU A 41 0.08 -2.11 2.83
N LEU A 42 -0.17 -1.24 3.81
CA LEU A 42 0.89 -0.65 4.62
C LEU A 42 1.63 -1.69 5.47
N THR A 43 0.93 -2.70 5.99
CA THR A 43 1.54 -3.78 6.79
C THR A 43 2.52 -4.60 5.95
N THR A 44 2.16 -4.90 4.70
CA THR A 44 3.03 -5.64 3.78
C THR A 44 4.31 -4.85 3.48
N VAL A 45 4.17 -3.54 3.23
CA VAL A 45 5.33 -2.66 3.03
C VAL A 45 6.19 -2.57 4.30
N TRP A 46 5.58 -2.34 5.47
CA TRP A 46 6.31 -2.20 6.74
C TRP A 46 7.07 -3.48 7.11
N ASN A 47 6.50 -4.65 6.80
CA ASN A 47 7.15 -5.93 7.03
C ASN A 47 8.32 -6.21 6.09
N SER A 48 8.48 -5.46 5.00
CA SER A 48 9.64 -5.54 4.11
C SER A 48 10.85 -4.74 4.58
N TYR A 49 10.70 -3.95 5.66
CA TYR A 49 11.81 -3.21 6.27
C TYR A 49 12.74 -4.15 7.04
N GLU A 50 14.04 -3.93 6.91
CA GLU A 50 15.02 -4.55 7.80
C GLU A 50 14.94 -3.92 9.21
N GLU A 51 15.47 -4.61 10.23
CA GLU A 51 15.34 -4.12 11.61
C GLU A 51 16.04 -2.78 11.87
N ASP A 52 17.11 -2.48 11.15
CA ASP A 52 17.87 -1.22 11.25
C ASP A 52 17.27 -0.09 10.41
N GLU A 53 16.32 -0.39 9.53
CA GLU A 53 15.55 0.61 8.78
C GLU A 53 14.29 1.06 9.53
N LYS A 54 13.82 0.26 10.50
CA LYS A 54 12.61 0.56 11.27
C LYS A 54 12.84 1.68 12.28
N PHE A 55 11.82 2.46 12.50
CA PHE A 55 11.76 3.51 13.50
C PHE A 55 10.47 3.38 14.32
N ALA A 56 10.42 4.00 15.49
CA ALA A 56 9.24 3.94 16.36
C ALA A 56 8.05 4.64 15.71
N ILE A 57 6.95 3.92 15.56
CA ILE A 57 5.71 4.41 14.97
C ILE A 57 4.54 4.28 15.93
N ALA A 58 3.61 5.25 15.85
CA ALA A 58 2.29 5.20 16.44
C ALA A 58 1.28 5.54 15.32
N SER A 59 0.39 4.64 15.03
CA SER A 59 -0.42 4.65 13.81
C SER A 59 -1.92 4.55 14.11
N GLY A 60 -2.75 4.75 13.11
CA GLY A 60 -4.19 4.83 13.23
C GLY A 60 -4.68 6.26 13.44
N ASP A 61 -5.95 6.44 13.82
CA ASP A 61 -6.59 7.73 14.10
C ASP A 61 -6.47 8.17 15.57
N MET A 62 -5.58 7.55 16.32
CA MET A 62 -5.33 7.79 17.75
C MET A 62 -6.53 7.51 18.69
N THR A 63 -7.58 6.88 18.21
CA THR A 63 -8.64 6.33 19.07
C THR A 63 -8.17 5.05 19.77
N GLU A 64 -8.77 4.68 20.90
CA GLU A 64 -8.44 3.42 21.60
C GLU A 64 -8.65 2.18 20.72
N GLU A 65 -9.56 2.25 19.73
CA GLU A 65 -9.89 1.14 18.84
C GLU A 65 -8.85 0.96 17.73
N ASN A 66 -8.34 2.08 17.17
CA ASN A 66 -7.53 2.08 15.94
C ASN A 66 -6.05 2.36 16.19
N MET A 67 -5.69 2.91 17.36
CA MET A 67 -4.29 3.19 17.69
C MET A 67 -3.48 1.90 17.74
N THR A 68 -2.34 1.91 17.07
CA THR A 68 -1.41 0.78 17.02
C THR A 68 0.02 1.30 17.20
N GLU A 69 0.79 0.67 18.09
CA GLU A 69 2.22 0.92 18.25
C GLU A 69 3.02 -0.11 17.44
N ASP A 70 4.15 0.31 16.89
CA ASP A 70 5.10 -0.48 16.10
C ASP A 70 4.51 -1.21 14.87
N ALA A 71 3.30 -0.86 14.47
CA ALA A 71 2.61 -1.43 13.30
C ALA A 71 1.70 -0.39 12.62
N PRO A 72 1.36 -0.53 11.32
CA PRO A 72 0.35 0.27 10.66
C PRO A 72 -1.03 0.13 11.32
N GLY A 73 -1.77 1.23 11.41
CA GLY A 73 -3.09 1.28 12.04
C GLY A 73 -4.19 1.67 11.06
N THR A 74 -5.42 1.17 11.29
CA THR A 74 -6.61 1.63 10.58
C THR A 74 -6.86 3.10 10.91
N PHE A 75 -7.23 3.89 9.91
CA PHE A 75 -7.62 5.28 10.10
C PHE A 75 -9.12 5.45 9.80
N GLY A 76 -9.88 6.01 10.76
CA GLY A 76 -11.30 6.29 10.59
C GLY A 76 -11.54 7.32 9.49
N ILE A 77 -12.56 7.09 8.66
CA ILE A 77 -12.88 7.96 7.52
C ILE A 77 -14.15 8.78 7.73
N THR A 78 -14.77 8.70 8.90
CA THR A 78 -16.02 9.40 9.19
C THR A 78 -15.82 10.87 9.57
N ASP A 79 -14.62 11.23 10.00
CA ASP A 79 -14.20 12.60 10.31
C ASP A 79 -13.24 13.10 9.24
N ALA A 80 -13.78 13.87 8.28
CA ALA A 80 -13.02 14.42 7.18
C ALA A 80 -11.97 15.46 7.61
N ASP A 81 -12.26 16.22 8.66
CA ASP A 81 -11.34 17.22 9.21
C ASP A 81 -10.15 16.54 9.89
N GLU A 82 -10.36 15.36 10.49
CA GLU A 82 -9.30 14.56 11.10
C GLU A 82 -8.39 13.92 10.04
N LEU A 83 -8.97 13.41 8.93
CA LEU A 83 -8.22 12.93 7.77
C LEU A 83 -7.29 14.02 7.21
N ASP A 84 -7.83 15.22 7.04
CA ASP A 84 -7.03 16.36 6.59
C ASP A 84 -5.97 16.71 7.64
N ARG A 85 -6.37 16.97 8.87
CA ARG A 85 -5.46 17.41 9.92
C ARG A 85 -4.28 16.46 10.14
N MET A 86 -4.51 15.14 10.15
CA MET A 86 -3.49 14.16 10.48
C MET A 86 -2.71 13.67 9.25
N LEU A 87 -3.41 13.36 8.17
CA LEU A 87 -2.81 12.70 7.01
C LEU A 87 -2.63 13.63 5.81
N GLY A 88 -3.19 14.85 5.84
CA GLY A 88 -3.18 15.73 4.68
C GLY A 88 -4.13 15.29 3.57
N PHE A 89 -5.02 14.37 3.84
CA PHE A 89 -6.03 13.97 2.86
C PHE A 89 -7.13 15.04 2.78
N PRO A 90 -7.46 15.54 1.59
CA PRO A 90 -8.44 16.64 1.46
C PRO A 90 -9.80 16.25 2.04
N ALA A 91 -10.33 17.06 2.96
CA ALA A 91 -11.65 16.83 3.55
C ALA A 91 -12.77 16.74 2.50
N ALA A 92 -12.64 17.51 1.40
CA ALA A 92 -13.60 17.49 0.28
C ALA A 92 -13.66 16.16 -0.47
N ASP A 93 -12.62 15.33 -0.37
CA ASP A 93 -12.52 14.03 -1.05
C ASP A 93 -12.82 12.85 -0.12
N ALA A 94 -13.13 13.08 1.16
CA ALA A 94 -13.37 12.01 2.14
C ALA A 94 -14.49 11.04 1.71
N GLU A 95 -15.50 11.51 0.99
CA GLU A 95 -16.56 10.66 0.47
C GLU A 95 -16.13 9.73 -0.67
N LYS A 96 -14.96 9.98 -1.29
CA LYS A 96 -14.43 9.17 -2.41
C LYS A 96 -13.71 7.90 -1.93
N ILE A 97 -13.38 7.80 -0.64
CA ILE A 97 -12.71 6.64 -0.06
C ILE A 97 -13.66 5.79 0.78
N ASP A 98 -13.36 4.52 0.97
CA ASP A 98 -14.13 3.62 1.85
C ASP A 98 -13.29 2.98 2.96
N ASN A 99 -11.98 3.04 2.88
CA ASN A 99 -11.09 2.72 4.00
C ASN A 99 -9.77 3.49 3.89
N ALA A 100 -9.11 3.66 5.03
CA ALA A 100 -7.81 4.29 5.14
C ALA A 100 -6.97 3.65 6.26
N ALA A 101 -5.66 3.83 6.16
CA ALA A 101 -4.68 3.42 7.18
C ALA A 101 -3.52 4.40 7.24
N SER A 102 -2.80 4.39 8.35
CA SER A 102 -1.65 5.28 8.53
C SER A 102 -0.42 4.58 9.11
N ILE A 103 0.73 5.22 8.88
CA ILE A 103 1.99 5.05 9.63
C ILE A 103 2.45 6.45 10.00
N MET A 104 2.70 6.72 11.28
CA MET A 104 3.22 8.01 11.73
C MET A 104 4.40 7.82 12.66
N HIS A 105 5.41 8.69 12.55
CA HIS A 105 6.54 8.68 13.47
C HIS A 105 6.08 9.04 14.90
N MET A 106 6.38 8.18 15.86
CA MET A 106 5.85 8.29 17.23
C MET A 106 6.17 9.64 17.90
N MET A 107 7.36 10.19 17.67
CA MET A 107 7.78 11.41 18.35
C MET A 107 7.34 12.69 17.66
N ASN A 108 7.23 12.68 16.34
CA ASN A 108 6.82 13.85 15.55
C ASN A 108 6.31 13.42 14.17
N ALA A 109 5.02 13.60 13.92
CA ALA A 109 4.39 13.26 12.65
C ALA A 109 5.03 13.98 11.43
N ASN A 110 5.57 15.19 11.60
CA ASN A 110 6.27 15.89 10.51
C ASN A 110 7.58 15.20 10.10
N THR A 111 8.13 14.30 10.94
CA THR A 111 9.30 13.49 10.58
C THR A 111 8.93 12.38 9.61
N PHE A 112 7.75 11.78 9.77
CA PHE A 112 7.21 10.82 8.83
C PHE A 112 5.72 10.63 9.07
N THR A 113 4.93 10.83 8.02
CA THR A 113 3.51 10.47 7.97
C THR A 113 3.23 9.82 6.62
N CYS A 114 2.64 8.65 6.66
CA CYS A 114 2.13 7.93 5.50
C CYS A 114 0.64 7.64 5.69
N GLY A 115 -0.16 7.97 4.68
CA GLY A 115 -1.56 7.59 4.56
C GLY A 115 -1.77 6.70 3.34
N ALA A 116 -2.53 5.62 3.51
CA ALA A 116 -3.03 4.81 2.40
C ALA A 116 -4.55 4.86 2.37
N TYR A 117 -5.13 5.00 1.18
CA TYR A 117 -6.55 5.24 0.97
C TYR A 117 -7.06 4.35 -0.16
N HIS A 118 -8.15 3.62 0.07
CA HIS A 118 -8.84 2.90 -0.99
C HIS A 118 -9.95 3.78 -1.58
N LEU A 119 -9.87 4.05 -2.88
CA LEU A 119 -10.86 4.83 -3.59
C LEU A 119 -12.00 3.94 -4.07
N LYS A 120 -13.24 4.38 -3.86
CA LYS A 120 -14.46 3.71 -4.36
C LYS A 120 -14.50 3.59 -5.88
N ASN A 121 -13.80 4.51 -6.57
CA ASN A 121 -13.71 4.55 -8.02
C ASN A 121 -12.27 4.84 -8.45
N ALA A 122 -11.65 3.92 -9.16
CA ALA A 122 -10.29 4.05 -9.67
C ALA A 122 -10.08 5.26 -10.62
N ASP A 123 -11.15 5.74 -11.26
CA ASP A 123 -11.09 6.92 -12.12
C ASP A 123 -10.78 8.21 -11.34
N ASP A 124 -11.06 8.23 -10.03
CA ASP A 124 -10.81 9.39 -9.16
C ASP A 124 -9.35 9.50 -8.71
N VAL A 125 -8.52 8.45 -8.89
CA VAL A 125 -7.12 8.41 -8.41
C VAL A 125 -6.33 9.66 -8.81
N LYS A 126 -6.45 10.11 -10.06
CA LYS A 126 -5.67 11.27 -10.54
C LYS A 126 -6.13 12.59 -9.94
N SER A 127 -7.44 12.80 -9.81
CA SER A 127 -7.96 14.04 -9.23
C SER A 127 -7.66 14.10 -7.74
N VAL A 128 -7.93 13.04 -6.99
CA VAL A 128 -7.63 12.96 -5.55
C VAL A 128 -6.14 13.09 -5.27
N ALA A 129 -5.26 12.51 -6.11
CA ALA A 129 -3.82 12.68 -5.96
C ALA A 129 -3.38 14.13 -6.14
N ALA A 130 -3.98 14.87 -7.09
CA ALA A 130 -3.66 16.28 -7.31
C ALA A 130 -4.14 17.14 -6.14
N ASP A 131 -5.37 16.93 -5.66
CA ASP A 131 -5.97 17.65 -4.55
C ASP A 131 -5.19 17.37 -3.24
N LEU A 132 -4.79 16.12 -3.00
CA LEU A 132 -3.95 15.73 -1.86
C LEU A 132 -2.59 16.40 -1.91
N LYS A 133 -1.94 16.40 -3.06
CA LYS A 133 -0.66 17.11 -3.24
C LYS A 133 -0.82 18.60 -2.92
N GLU A 134 -1.81 19.26 -3.52
CA GLU A 134 -2.07 20.69 -3.27
C GLU A 134 -2.30 20.96 -1.78
N ASN A 135 -3.09 20.11 -1.13
CA ASN A 135 -3.40 20.24 0.29
C ASN A 135 -2.16 20.11 1.17
N VAL A 136 -1.31 19.12 0.95
CA VAL A 136 -0.07 18.92 1.74
C VAL A 136 0.93 20.04 1.47
N MET A 137 1.13 20.40 0.20
CA MET A 137 2.08 21.47 -0.19
C MET A 137 1.65 22.86 0.30
N GLY A 138 0.33 23.10 0.43
CA GLY A 138 -0.25 24.37 0.92
C GLY A 138 -0.25 24.51 2.44
N ARG A 139 0.15 23.50 3.20
CA ARG A 139 0.08 23.51 4.67
C ARG A 139 1.05 24.50 5.29
N GLN A 140 0.62 25.07 6.41
CA GLN A 140 1.50 25.81 7.30
C GLN A 140 2.06 24.87 8.35
N TRP A 141 3.33 24.49 8.18
CA TRP A 141 4.01 23.58 9.08
C TRP A 141 4.44 24.28 10.37
N MET A 142 4.18 23.62 11.50
CA MET A 142 4.59 24.04 12.83
C MET A 142 5.40 22.92 13.48
N CYS A 143 6.38 23.26 14.32
CA CYS A 143 7.20 22.28 15.06
C CYS A 143 8.04 21.33 14.19
N GLY A 144 8.54 21.83 13.06
CA GLY A 144 9.35 21.10 12.10
C GLY A 144 8.72 21.14 10.70
N PHE A 145 9.59 21.05 9.70
CA PHE A 145 9.18 21.02 8.29
C PHE A 145 9.49 19.64 7.73
N PRO A 146 8.55 18.96 7.07
CA PRO A 146 8.90 17.80 6.25
C PRO A 146 9.73 18.26 5.05
N ASP A 147 10.67 17.41 4.63
CA ASP A 147 11.56 17.71 3.49
C ASP A 147 10.87 17.39 2.17
N LYS A 148 10.00 16.39 2.16
CA LYS A 148 9.53 15.74 0.92
C LYS A 148 8.13 15.20 1.03
N LEU A 149 7.41 15.26 -0.09
CA LEU A 149 6.14 14.56 -0.33
C LEU A 149 6.30 13.62 -1.53
N VAL A 150 5.80 12.40 -1.39
CA VAL A 150 5.61 11.45 -2.50
C VAL A 150 4.16 10.97 -2.52
N VAL A 151 3.55 10.94 -3.70
CA VAL A 151 2.21 10.40 -3.92
C VAL A 151 2.32 9.24 -4.91
N ILE A 152 1.79 8.08 -4.53
CA ILE A 152 1.89 6.83 -5.27
C ILE A 152 0.49 6.26 -5.50
N SER A 153 0.21 5.78 -6.71
CA SER A 153 -1.00 5.00 -7.01
C SER A 153 -0.68 3.52 -7.11
N LEU A 154 -1.61 2.70 -6.66
CA LEU A 154 -1.57 1.25 -6.77
C LEU A 154 -3.00 0.76 -7.04
N ASP A 155 -3.34 0.52 -8.30
CA ASP A 155 -4.70 0.22 -8.77
C ASP A 155 -5.71 1.30 -8.30
N ASP A 156 -6.63 0.95 -7.40
CA ASP A 156 -7.63 1.82 -6.77
C ASP A 156 -7.17 2.35 -5.39
N TYR A 157 -5.90 2.11 -5.02
CA TYR A 157 -5.29 2.72 -3.83
C TYR A 157 -4.48 3.95 -4.19
N LEU A 158 -4.51 4.92 -3.29
CA LEU A 158 -3.63 6.08 -3.26
C LEU A 158 -2.82 6.04 -1.96
N VAL A 159 -1.52 6.28 -2.07
CA VAL A 159 -0.62 6.36 -0.91
C VAL A 159 0.09 7.70 -0.95
N SER A 160 0.01 8.46 0.14
CA SER A 160 0.81 9.67 0.34
C SER A 160 1.81 9.44 1.45
N VAL A 161 3.03 9.91 1.27
CA VAL A 161 4.05 9.90 2.31
C VAL A 161 4.81 11.21 2.31
N PHE A 162 4.91 11.86 3.47
CA PHE A 162 5.70 13.07 3.64
C PHE A 162 6.51 13.02 4.95
N GLY A 163 7.62 13.74 4.97
CA GLY A 163 8.50 13.77 6.13
C GLY A 163 9.96 13.97 5.75
N ASN A 164 10.86 13.43 6.57
CA ASN A 164 12.29 13.42 6.30
C ASN A 164 12.59 12.68 5.00
N GLU A 165 13.43 13.25 4.16
CA GLU A 165 13.70 12.75 2.81
C GLU A 165 14.20 11.30 2.79
N GLU A 166 15.08 10.89 3.72
CA GLU A 166 15.62 9.54 3.77
C GLU A 166 14.53 8.51 4.10
N LEU A 167 13.67 8.82 5.10
CA LEU A 167 12.56 7.94 5.50
C LEU A 167 11.51 7.82 4.39
N VAL A 168 11.18 8.94 3.73
CA VAL A 168 10.24 8.98 2.61
C VAL A 168 10.76 8.17 1.42
N ASN A 169 12.05 8.31 1.08
CA ASN A 169 12.67 7.54 0.00
C ASN A 169 12.69 6.05 0.31
N THR A 170 13.07 5.66 1.53
CA THR A 170 13.06 4.26 1.95
C THR A 170 11.65 3.65 1.80
N PHE A 171 10.61 4.35 2.29
CA PHE A 171 9.23 3.88 2.16
C PHE A 171 8.80 3.74 0.70
N LYS A 172 9.07 4.76 -0.14
CA LYS A 172 8.77 4.73 -1.58
C LYS A 172 9.42 3.52 -2.26
N ASP A 173 10.69 3.28 -1.98
CA ASP A 173 11.45 2.18 -2.58
C ASP A 173 10.92 0.82 -2.12
N LYS A 174 10.62 0.65 -0.82
CA LYS A 174 9.99 -0.57 -0.29
C LYS A 174 8.62 -0.82 -0.92
N LEU A 175 7.76 0.20 -1.04
CA LEU A 175 6.44 0.07 -1.63
C LEU A 175 6.52 -0.33 -3.11
N THR A 176 7.37 0.32 -3.89
CA THR A 176 7.52 0.04 -5.32
C THR A 176 8.22 -1.28 -5.60
N GLN A 177 9.06 -1.78 -4.70
CA GLN A 177 9.63 -3.13 -4.77
C GLN A 177 8.62 -4.21 -4.37
N THR A 178 7.74 -3.92 -3.41
CA THR A 178 6.71 -4.84 -2.93
C THR A 178 5.59 -5.01 -3.96
N TYR A 179 5.23 -3.92 -4.64
CA TYR A 179 4.13 -3.89 -5.59
C TYR A 179 4.59 -3.38 -6.96
N GLU A 180 4.81 -4.29 -7.91
CA GLU A 180 5.35 -3.98 -9.24
C GLU A 180 4.47 -3.02 -10.07
N ASN A 181 3.16 -2.96 -9.78
CA ASN A 181 2.20 -2.06 -10.43
C ASN A 181 2.06 -0.71 -9.75
N ALA A 182 2.77 -0.46 -8.64
CA ALA A 182 2.82 0.85 -8.00
C ALA A 182 3.46 1.90 -8.91
N LYS A 183 2.86 3.09 -8.97
CA LYS A 183 3.33 4.20 -9.81
C LYS A 183 3.47 5.46 -8.99
N VAL A 184 4.66 6.03 -8.95
CA VAL A 184 4.87 7.36 -8.39
C VAL A 184 4.18 8.39 -9.28
N ILE A 185 3.17 9.08 -8.73
CA ILE A 185 2.41 10.13 -9.42
C ILE A 185 3.14 11.48 -9.29
N SER A 186 3.61 11.79 -8.07
CA SER A 186 4.41 12.98 -7.82
C SER A 186 5.45 12.75 -6.74
N GLU A 187 6.55 13.50 -6.83
CA GLU A 187 7.65 13.52 -5.88
C GLU A 187 8.14 14.95 -5.80
N ASP A 188 7.92 15.63 -4.66
CA ASP A 188 8.11 17.06 -4.52
C ASP A 188 8.84 17.41 -3.21
N GLY A 189 9.76 18.35 -3.28
CA GLY A 189 10.34 18.95 -2.07
C GLY A 189 9.35 19.91 -1.41
N ILE A 190 9.23 19.84 -0.09
CA ILE A 190 8.45 20.77 0.73
C ILE A 190 9.44 21.84 1.23
N VAL A 191 9.22 23.11 0.88
CA VAL A 191 10.12 24.24 1.19
C VAL A 191 9.45 25.22 2.13
#